data_a11a735bcfe009af14711f9d7aceebf9
#
_entry.id   a11a735bcfe009af14711f9d7aceebf9
#
_cell.length_a   1.000
_cell.length_b   1.000
_cell.length_c   1.000
_cell.angle_alpha   90.00
_cell.angle_beta   90.00
_cell.angle_gamma   90.00
#
_symmetry.space_group_name_H-M   'P 1'
#
loop_
_entity.id
_entity.type
_entity.pdbx_description
1 polymer ?
#
loop_
_entity_poly.entity_id
_entity_poly.type
_entity_poly.pdbx_seq_one_letter_code
_entity_poly.pdbx_strand_id
1 'polypeptide(L)'
;MGSVRQNFQPRCFLWLLSSVLLLGASAPQGSMRTSSVVPSKAIPPPRVLSAQWSEAHSKALPLPPLVRHPDVEKHLKALRERAPDLFQLEVVGHSVEGRALYHVSLGTGARHVLLWSQMHGDEPTATTALLDLLEHVRTHRQEPWVSRMLEELTLHAVPLLNPDGAERFQRRNAQGIDINRDALALQTPEARALKGLRDRLKPFIGFNLHNQSWRHAVGRTGRPASISLLAAAFDEKRSDNPGRLLAKKVCAVIRDAVETLAPGQVGRYDDSFEARAFGDNMTRWGTPSVLIETGAWTSMPLDEPLVRLNFVALATALDALATGKASEADIARYDSIPENLSSGLVYLLLKDVGLFGVDGRPFTADVGIALTREVRRQGQQLTLAHVGKVEELGDLRALGAIETVDGKGLFAVPLAGHSVKAGDTLRLEKPGKDAVELGQSGELMLLKPLEPASTYRIERILRFDG
;
A
#
# COMPACT_ATOMS: atom_id res chain seq x y z
N MET A 1 29.23 1.64 11.73
CA MET A 1 30.33 1.13 10.87
C MET A 1 30.72 -0.26 11.35
N GLY A 2 30.55 -1.29 10.53
CA GLY A 2 30.95 -2.66 10.87
C GLY A 2 30.09 -3.70 10.15
N SER A 3 30.30 -3.82 8.84
CA SER A 3 29.65 -4.87 8.04
C SER A 3 30.38 -6.20 8.29
N VAL A 4 29.64 -7.21 8.70
CA VAL A 4 30.15 -8.59 8.74
C VAL A 4 29.84 -9.23 7.38
N ARG A 5 30.88 -9.35 6.54
CA ARG A 5 30.84 -10.19 5.34
C ARG A 5 31.18 -11.63 5.76
N GLN A 6 30.26 -12.53 5.57
CA GLN A 6 30.56 -13.96 5.57
C GLN A 6 31.07 -14.37 4.18
N ASN A 7 32.33 -14.80 4.16
CA ASN A 7 32.96 -15.41 3.00
C ASN A 7 32.49 -16.87 2.84
N PHE A 8 31.83 -17.16 1.74
CA PHE A 8 31.69 -18.54 1.24
C PHE A 8 32.73 -18.77 0.17
N GLN A 9 33.66 -19.70 0.44
CA GLN A 9 34.56 -20.25 -0.59
C GLN A 9 33.89 -21.41 -1.33
N PRO A 10 33.98 -21.49 -2.66
CA PRO A 10 33.56 -22.66 -3.39
C PRO A 10 34.66 -23.72 -3.40
N ARG A 11 34.32 -24.93 -3.00
CA ARG A 11 35.16 -26.13 -3.18
C ARG A 11 35.13 -26.55 -4.66
N CYS A 12 36.29 -26.47 -5.30
CA CYS A 12 36.55 -27.09 -6.60
C CYS A 12 36.56 -28.61 -6.46
N PHE A 13 35.74 -29.30 -7.24
CA PHE A 13 35.91 -30.71 -7.53
C PHE A 13 36.50 -30.86 -8.93
N LEU A 14 37.75 -31.33 -8.99
CA LEU A 14 38.37 -31.81 -10.24
C LEU A 14 37.73 -33.16 -10.64
N TRP A 15 37.29 -33.28 -11.89
CA TRP A 15 37.04 -34.57 -12.54
C TRP A 15 37.95 -34.71 -13.74
N LEU A 16 38.64 -35.85 -13.73
CA LEU A 16 39.58 -36.30 -14.73
C LEU A 16 38.92 -36.53 -16.10
N LEU A 17 39.60 -36.06 -17.14
CA LEU A 17 39.33 -36.36 -18.54
C LEU A 17 39.72 -37.81 -18.87
N SER A 18 38.76 -38.60 -19.35
CA SER A 18 39.06 -39.82 -20.10
C SER A 18 38.59 -39.63 -21.54
N SER A 19 39.54 -39.53 -22.44
CA SER A 19 39.34 -39.40 -23.88
C SER A 19 38.89 -40.76 -24.47
N VAL A 20 37.75 -40.78 -25.12
CA VAL A 20 37.35 -41.85 -26.04
C VAL A 20 37.07 -41.22 -27.39
N LEU A 21 37.94 -41.53 -28.36
CA LEU A 21 37.70 -41.27 -29.77
C LEU A 21 36.60 -42.22 -30.28
N LEU A 22 35.55 -41.72 -30.88
CA LEU A 22 34.67 -42.47 -31.75
C LEU A 22 34.32 -41.64 -32.99
N LEU A 23 34.54 -42.29 -34.11
CA LEU A 23 34.40 -41.84 -35.47
C LEU A 23 32.97 -41.44 -35.85
N GLY A 24 32.93 -40.58 -36.84
CA GLY A 24 31.79 -39.85 -37.34
C GLY A 24 30.60 -40.66 -37.85
N ALA A 25 29.45 -40.03 -37.69
CA ALA A 25 28.30 -40.15 -38.58
C ALA A 25 27.63 -38.79 -38.67
N SER A 26 27.62 -38.19 -39.84
CA SER A 26 26.92 -36.94 -40.15
C SER A 26 25.43 -37.19 -40.11
N ALA A 27 24.74 -36.63 -39.11
CA ALA A 27 23.29 -36.53 -39.09
C ALA A 27 22.87 -35.14 -39.66
N PRO A 28 21.74 -35.05 -40.39
CA PRO A 28 21.31 -33.80 -41.02
C PRO A 28 20.95 -32.76 -39.95
N GLN A 29 21.44 -31.54 -40.15
CA GLN A 29 21.04 -30.36 -39.34
C GLN A 29 19.54 -30.12 -39.49
N GLY A 30 18.77 -30.61 -38.52
CA GLY A 30 17.39 -30.18 -38.32
C GLY A 30 17.40 -28.71 -37.93
N SER A 31 16.86 -27.84 -38.77
CA SER A 31 16.62 -26.44 -38.45
C SER A 31 15.79 -26.40 -37.17
N MET A 32 16.36 -25.87 -36.06
CA MET A 32 15.56 -25.46 -34.92
C MET A 32 14.56 -24.40 -35.41
N ARG A 33 13.33 -24.82 -35.64
CA ARG A 33 12.22 -23.88 -35.73
C ARG A 33 12.17 -23.17 -34.39
N THR A 34 12.63 -21.93 -34.35
CA THR A 34 12.28 -21.01 -33.28
C THR A 34 10.76 -20.92 -33.28
N SER A 35 10.14 -21.60 -32.33
CA SER A 35 8.71 -21.47 -32.08
C SER A 35 8.50 -19.99 -31.75
N SER A 36 7.96 -19.22 -32.67
CA SER A 36 7.47 -17.89 -32.41
C SER A 36 6.29 -18.06 -31.44
N VAL A 37 6.55 -17.83 -30.16
CA VAL A 37 5.48 -17.77 -29.14
C VAL A 37 4.59 -16.63 -29.58
N VAL A 38 3.42 -16.95 -30.13
CA VAL A 38 2.38 -15.96 -30.40
C VAL A 38 2.02 -15.35 -29.07
N PRO A 39 2.17 -14.01 -28.89
CA PRO A 39 1.89 -13.37 -27.62
C PRO A 39 0.46 -13.71 -27.18
N SER A 40 0.28 -14.14 -25.95
CA SER A 40 -1.03 -14.41 -25.38
C SER A 40 -1.87 -13.13 -25.43
N LYS A 41 -3.12 -13.24 -25.91
CA LYS A 41 -4.07 -12.12 -25.86
C LYS A 41 -4.55 -11.82 -24.43
N ALA A 42 -4.30 -12.71 -23.49
CA ALA A 42 -4.71 -12.55 -22.10
C ALA A 42 -3.68 -11.70 -21.32
N ILE A 43 -4.19 -10.97 -20.31
CA ILE A 43 -3.34 -10.29 -19.35
C ILE A 43 -2.42 -11.31 -18.64
N PRO A 44 -1.15 -10.97 -18.36
CA PRO A 44 -0.26 -11.83 -17.60
C PRO A 44 -0.85 -12.19 -16.22
N PRO A 45 -0.55 -13.37 -15.67
CA PRO A 45 -0.95 -13.71 -14.30
C PRO A 45 -0.43 -12.70 -13.29
N PRO A 46 -1.10 -12.51 -12.12
CA PRO A 46 -0.74 -11.48 -11.12
C PRO A 46 0.72 -11.51 -10.70
N ARG A 47 1.35 -12.70 -10.58
CA ARG A 47 2.77 -12.82 -10.23
C ARG A 47 3.69 -12.28 -11.33
N VAL A 48 3.32 -12.46 -12.59
CA VAL A 48 4.09 -11.93 -13.75
C VAL A 48 3.91 -10.43 -13.84
N LEU A 49 2.67 -9.92 -13.69
CA LEU A 49 2.41 -8.48 -13.60
C LEU A 49 3.20 -7.82 -12.46
N SER A 50 3.25 -8.47 -11.31
CA SER A 50 4.04 -8.02 -10.17
C SER A 50 5.54 -7.92 -10.47
N ALA A 51 6.08 -8.84 -11.27
CA ALA A 51 7.48 -8.78 -11.71
C ALA A 51 7.69 -7.66 -12.76
N GLN A 52 6.78 -7.53 -13.72
CA GLN A 52 6.79 -6.43 -14.70
C GLN A 52 6.69 -5.06 -14.03
N TRP A 53 5.89 -4.93 -12.97
CA TRP A 53 5.85 -3.71 -12.17
C TRP A 53 7.21 -3.36 -11.59
N SER A 54 7.91 -4.31 -10.97
CA SER A 54 9.24 -4.07 -10.39
C SER A 54 10.22 -3.54 -11.45
N GLU A 55 10.14 -4.03 -12.69
CA GLU A 55 10.94 -3.53 -13.80
C GLU A 55 10.53 -2.10 -14.22
N ALA A 56 9.24 -1.81 -14.31
CA ALA A 56 8.71 -0.49 -14.64
C ALA A 56 9.03 0.54 -13.56
N HIS A 57 8.83 0.18 -12.30
CA HIS A 57 9.12 1.05 -11.16
C HIS A 57 10.61 1.41 -11.06
N SER A 58 11.52 0.45 -11.33
CA SER A 58 12.96 0.71 -11.34
C SER A 58 13.41 1.66 -12.46
N LYS A 59 12.61 1.77 -13.53
CA LYS A 59 12.85 2.65 -14.68
C LYS A 59 12.09 3.98 -14.60
N ALA A 60 11.07 4.06 -13.73
CA ALA A 60 10.28 5.28 -13.53
C ALA A 60 11.08 6.34 -12.77
N LEU A 61 10.60 7.58 -12.80
CA LEU A 61 11.13 8.61 -11.93
C LEU A 61 10.90 8.19 -10.46
N PRO A 62 11.96 8.09 -9.63
CA PRO A 62 11.77 7.73 -8.24
C PRO A 62 10.84 8.76 -7.58
N LEU A 63 9.78 8.25 -6.96
CA LEU A 63 8.89 9.06 -6.15
C LEU A 63 9.35 8.96 -4.69
N PRO A 64 9.48 10.07 -3.98
CA PRO A 64 9.83 10.04 -2.57
C PRO A 64 8.68 9.41 -1.76
N PRO A 65 8.92 8.94 -0.53
CA PRO A 65 7.85 8.48 0.36
C PRO A 65 6.74 9.52 0.54
N LEU A 66 7.08 10.82 0.41
CA LEU A 66 6.16 11.94 0.37
C LEU A 66 5.92 12.34 -1.09
N VAL A 67 4.83 11.87 -1.68
CA VAL A 67 4.43 12.23 -3.06
C VAL A 67 3.74 13.58 -3.03
N ARG A 68 4.35 14.59 -3.64
CA ARG A 68 3.88 15.98 -3.65
C ARG A 68 3.57 16.46 -5.05
N HIS A 69 2.95 17.64 -5.14
CA HIS A 69 2.56 18.22 -6.42
C HIS A 69 3.69 18.31 -7.46
N PRO A 70 4.91 18.81 -7.13
CA PRO A 70 5.99 18.87 -8.12
C PRO A 70 6.44 17.49 -8.63
N ASP A 71 6.36 16.45 -7.81
CA ASP A 71 6.72 15.08 -8.18
C ASP A 71 5.74 14.55 -9.23
N VAL A 72 4.43 14.70 -8.96
CA VAL A 72 3.36 14.27 -9.88
C VAL A 72 3.39 15.08 -11.17
N GLU A 73 3.50 16.41 -11.08
CA GLU A 73 3.58 17.31 -12.24
C GLU A 73 4.74 16.93 -13.15
N LYS A 74 5.94 16.78 -12.60
CA LYS A 74 7.14 16.37 -13.33
C LYS A 74 6.93 15.03 -14.05
N HIS A 75 6.36 14.05 -13.36
CA HIS A 75 6.12 12.72 -13.92
C HIS A 75 5.11 12.76 -15.07
N LEU A 76 3.97 13.44 -14.89
CA LEU A 76 2.93 13.56 -15.92
C LEU A 76 3.42 14.32 -17.16
N LYS A 77 4.17 15.41 -16.98
CA LYS A 77 4.78 16.14 -18.09
C LYS A 77 5.76 15.26 -18.87
N ALA A 78 6.61 14.50 -18.16
CA ALA A 78 7.55 13.57 -18.79
C ALA A 78 6.84 12.43 -19.53
N LEU A 79 5.71 11.89 -19.03
CA LEU A 79 4.89 10.93 -19.76
C LEU A 79 4.34 11.53 -21.04
N ARG A 80 3.78 12.74 -20.99
CA ARG A 80 3.22 13.45 -22.14
C ARG A 80 4.29 13.76 -23.18
N GLU A 81 5.50 14.17 -22.78
CA GLU A 81 6.62 14.44 -23.68
C GLU A 81 7.13 13.17 -24.39
N ARG A 82 7.21 12.06 -23.65
CA ARG A 82 7.72 10.77 -24.19
C ARG A 82 6.72 10.04 -25.08
N ALA A 83 5.42 10.27 -24.91
CA ALA A 83 4.37 9.63 -25.71
C ALA A 83 3.19 10.60 -25.94
N PRO A 84 3.39 11.68 -26.76
CA PRO A 84 2.37 12.70 -27.00
C PRO A 84 1.15 12.18 -27.77
N ASP A 85 1.30 11.08 -28.46
CA ASP A 85 0.23 10.38 -29.17
C ASP A 85 -0.65 9.54 -28.24
N LEU A 86 -0.13 9.14 -27.08
CA LEU A 86 -0.83 8.27 -26.11
C LEU A 86 -1.54 9.07 -25.03
N PHE A 87 -0.86 10.10 -24.47
CA PHE A 87 -1.38 10.82 -23.31
C PHE A 87 -1.89 12.22 -23.68
N GLN A 88 -3.11 12.52 -23.23
CA GLN A 88 -3.62 13.90 -23.17
C GLN A 88 -3.52 14.36 -21.71
N LEU A 89 -2.98 15.55 -21.49
CA LEU A 89 -2.81 16.15 -20.16
C LEU A 89 -3.49 17.52 -20.16
N GLU A 90 -4.43 17.71 -19.23
CA GLU A 90 -5.12 18.99 -19.03
C GLU A 90 -5.13 19.40 -17.55
N VAL A 91 -5.32 20.68 -17.28
CA VAL A 91 -5.58 21.22 -15.96
C VAL A 91 -7.08 21.39 -15.80
N VAL A 92 -7.70 20.63 -14.90
CA VAL A 92 -9.16 20.64 -14.67
C VAL A 92 -9.60 21.58 -13.55
N GLY A 93 -8.64 22.23 -12.92
CA GLY A 93 -8.88 23.20 -11.85
C GLY A 93 -7.59 23.53 -11.11
N HIS A 94 -7.72 24.30 -10.06
CA HIS A 94 -6.62 24.65 -9.17
C HIS A 94 -7.06 24.44 -7.71
N SER A 95 -6.14 24.03 -6.86
CA SER A 95 -6.36 23.91 -5.42
C SER A 95 -6.56 25.28 -4.78
N VAL A 96 -6.86 25.29 -3.47
CA VAL A 96 -7.00 26.54 -2.68
C VAL A 96 -5.75 27.41 -2.79
N GLU A 97 -4.56 26.83 -2.80
CA GLU A 97 -3.28 27.55 -2.92
C GLU A 97 -2.80 27.72 -4.38
N GLY A 98 -3.66 27.48 -5.35
CA GLY A 98 -3.38 27.72 -6.77
C GLY A 98 -2.56 26.65 -7.48
N ARG A 99 -2.35 25.45 -6.88
CA ARG A 99 -1.69 24.34 -7.55
C ARG A 99 -2.61 23.70 -8.57
N ALA A 100 -2.09 23.39 -9.75
CA ALA A 100 -2.84 22.78 -10.83
C ALA A 100 -3.35 21.38 -10.46
N LEU A 101 -4.61 21.10 -10.74
CA LEU A 101 -5.21 19.76 -10.65
C LEU A 101 -5.11 19.11 -12.04
N TYR A 102 -4.21 18.15 -12.17
CA TYR A 102 -3.96 17.47 -13.42
C TYR A 102 -4.92 16.31 -13.66
N HIS A 103 -5.45 16.30 -14.87
CA HIS A 103 -6.17 15.16 -15.43
C HIS A 103 -5.38 14.63 -16.63
N VAL A 104 -5.12 13.34 -16.64
CA VAL A 104 -4.49 12.64 -17.76
C VAL A 104 -5.49 11.65 -18.35
N SER A 105 -5.58 11.60 -19.69
CA SER A 105 -6.42 10.62 -20.39
C SER A 105 -5.64 9.88 -21.46
N LEU A 106 -6.04 8.62 -21.72
CA LEU A 106 -5.45 7.72 -22.70
C LEU A 106 -6.46 6.66 -23.13
N GLY A 107 -6.26 6.12 -24.35
CA GLY A 107 -7.18 5.17 -24.97
C GLY A 107 -8.25 5.85 -25.82
N THR A 108 -9.00 5.04 -26.59
CA THR A 108 -9.98 5.51 -27.58
C THR A 108 -11.32 4.81 -27.46
N GLY A 109 -11.46 3.91 -26.48
CA GLY A 109 -12.69 3.14 -26.28
C GLY A 109 -13.86 3.99 -25.81
N ALA A 110 -15.07 3.57 -26.17
CA ALA A 110 -16.31 4.30 -25.82
C ALA A 110 -16.66 4.23 -24.32
N ARG A 111 -16.04 3.31 -23.57
CA ARG A 111 -16.28 3.15 -22.13
C ARG A 111 -15.27 3.95 -21.33
N HIS A 112 -15.73 5.02 -20.69
CA HIS A 112 -14.89 5.92 -19.89
C HIS A 112 -14.73 5.39 -18.47
N VAL A 113 -13.50 5.25 -17.99
CA VAL A 113 -13.15 4.84 -16.61
C VAL A 113 -12.47 6.00 -15.92
N LEU A 114 -12.97 6.42 -14.75
CA LEU A 114 -12.37 7.50 -13.96
C LEU A 114 -11.64 6.95 -12.74
N LEU A 115 -10.34 7.29 -12.61
CA LEU A 115 -9.53 6.93 -11.46
C LEU A 115 -9.11 8.22 -10.75
N TRP A 116 -9.30 8.29 -9.44
CA TRP A 116 -8.79 9.42 -8.66
C TRP A 116 -8.11 8.94 -7.39
N SER A 117 -7.04 9.62 -7.02
CA SER A 117 -6.20 9.27 -5.88
C SER A 117 -5.80 10.50 -5.09
N GLN A 118 -5.24 10.26 -3.92
CA GLN A 118 -4.69 11.27 -3.01
C GLN A 118 -5.66 12.45 -2.79
N MET A 119 -6.94 12.12 -2.62
CA MET A 119 -7.98 13.03 -2.12
C MET A 119 -7.65 13.48 -0.69
N HIS A 120 -7.01 12.59 0.08
CA HIS A 120 -6.33 12.91 1.32
C HIS A 120 -4.83 13.02 1.02
N GLY A 121 -4.22 14.15 1.42
CA GLY A 121 -2.85 14.46 1.01
C GLY A 121 -1.78 13.53 1.57
N ASP A 122 -2.08 12.81 2.64
CA ASP A 122 -1.24 11.83 3.32
C ASP A 122 -1.42 10.37 2.83
N GLU A 123 -2.13 10.19 1.70
CA GLU A 123 -2.44 8.86 1.14
C GLU A 123 -1.80 8.64 -0.26
N PRO A 124 -0.46 8.59 -0.38
CA PRO A 124 0.23 8.61 -1.67
C PRO A 124 0.39 7.25 -2.35
N THR A 125 0.11 6.11 -1.68
CA THR A 125 0.49 4.78 -2.16
C THR A 125 -0.14 4.46 -3.51
N ALA A 126 -1.45 4.68 -3.64
CA ALA A 126 -2.16 4.42 -4.90
C ALA A 126 -1.84 5.47 -5.98
N THR A 127 -1.45 6.69 -5.61
CA THR A 127 -0.93 7.69 -6.56
C THR A 127 0.32 7.16 -7.26
N THR A 128 1.27 6.63 -6.50
CA THR A 128 2.48 6.00 -7.06
C THR A 128 2.12 4.83 -7.98
N ALA A 129 1.23 3.93 -7.53
CA ALA A 129 0.79 2.79 -8.35
C ALA A 129 0.11 3.23 -9.66
N LEU A 130 -0.67 4.30 -9.62
CA LEU A 130 -1.34 4.85 -10.80
C LEU A 130 -0.35 5.45 -11.79
N LEU A 131 0.67 6.18 -11.31
CA LEU A 131 1.74 6.70 -12.15
C LEU A 131 2.59 5.57 -12.76
N ASP A 132 2.90 4.53 -11.99
CA ASP A 132 3.58 3.33 -12.50
C ASP A 132 2.75 2.58 -13.54
N LEU A 133 1.42 2.52 -13.36
CA LEU A 133 0.51 1.93 -14.36
C LEU A 133 0.54 2.72 -15.68
N LEU A 134 0.53 4.05 -15.63
CA LEU A 134 0.64 4.89 -16.82
C LEU A 134 1.98 4.66 -17.53
N GLU A 135 3.08 4.55 -16.79
CA GLU A 135 4.41 4.24 -17.35
C GLU A 135 4.45 2.83 -17.95
N HIS A 136 3.83 1.84 -17.28
CA HIS A 136 3.72 0.48 -17.80
C HIS A 136 2.93 0.46 -19.11
N VAL A 137 1.78 1.13 -19.17
CA VAL A 137 0.98 1.24 -20.41
C VAL A 137 1.80 1.87 -21.53
N ARG A 138 2.60 2.92 -21.24
CA ARG A 138 3.49 3.55 -22.21
C ARG A 138 4.51 2.56 -22.79
N THR A 139 5.16 1.80 -21.92
CA THR A 139 6.26 0.89 -22.31
C THR A 139 5.78 -0.41 -22.95
N HIS A 140 4.56 -0.85 -22.60
CA HIS A 140 3.97 -2.12 -23.04
C HIS A 140 2.76 -1.94 -23.97
N ARG A 141 2.59 -0.75 -24.59
CA ARG A 141 1.41 -0.43 -25.40
C ARG A 141 1.15 -1.37 -26.58
N GLN A 142 2.18 -2.12 -27.00
CA GLN A 142 2.10 -3.10 -28.08
C GLN A 142 1.73 -4.51 -27.57
N GLU A 143 1.67 -4.72 -26.26
CA GLU A 143 1.20 -5.98 -25.72
C GLU A 143 -0.31 -6.15 -26.00
N PRO A 144 -0.76 -7.32 -26.44
CA PRO A 144 -2.14 -7.52 -26.91
C PRO A 144 -3.21 -7.15 -25.87
N TRP A 145 -2.96 -7.34 -24.58
CA TRP A 145 -3.90 -6.97 -23.53
C TRP A 145 -3.94 -5.44 -23.30
N VAL A 146 -2.79 -4.76 -23.38
CA VAL A 146 -2.71 -3.31 -23.24
C VAL A 146 -3.36 -2.62 -24.45
N SER A 147 -3.03 -3.08 -25.67
CA SER A 147 -3.64 -2.55 -26.91
C SER A 147 -5.16 -2.66 -26.85
N ARG A 148 -5.69 -3.85 -26.51
CA ARG A 148 -7.14 -4.06 -26.35
C ARG A 148 -7.74 -3.16 -25.27
N MET A 149 -7.07 -3.02 -24.12
CA MET A 149 -7.52 -2.13 -23.04
C MET A 149 -7.67 -0.69 -23.54
N LEU A 150 -6.73 -0.19 -24.32
CA LEU A 150 -6.76 1.15 -24.91
C LEU A 150 -7.79 1.31 -26.03
N GLU A 151 -8.11 0.23 -26.76
CA GLU A 151 -9.16 0.21 -27.80
C GLU A 151 -10.56 0.16 -27.20
N GLU A 152 -10.75 -0.53 -26.07
CA GLU A 152 -12.03 -0.76 -25.44
C GLU A 152 -12.41 0.29 -24.38
N LEU A 153 -11.40 0.87 -23.74
CA LEU A 153 -11.55 1.84 -22.65
C LEU A 153 -10.88 3.17 -23.00
N THR A 154 -11.48 4.25 -22.50
CA THR A 154 -10.79 5.53 -22.33
C THR A 154 -10.57 5.74 -20.83
N LEU A 155 -9.32 5.72 -20.42
CA LEU A 155 -8.94 5.93 -19.02
C LEU A 155 -8.76 7.43 -18.75
N HIS A 156 -9.29 7.86 -17.62
CA HIS A 156 -9.18 9.22 -17.10
C HIS A 156 -8.64 9.15 -15.69
N ALA A 157 -7.49 9.76 -15.42
CA ALA A 157 -6.88 9.72 -14.10
C ALA A 157 -6.63 11.13 -13.54
N VAL A 158 -6.96 11.31 -12.25
CA VAL A 158 -6.57 12.46 -11.43
C VAL A 158 -5.67 11.91 -10.31
N PRO A 159 -4.34 11.80 -10.53
CA PRO A 159 -3.46 11.11 -9.59
C PRO A 159 -3.31 11.83 -8.25
N LEU A 160 -3.48 13.15 -8.20
CA LEU A 160 -3.33 13.96 -7.00
C LEU A 160 -4.45 15.00 -6.93
N LEU A 161 -5.52 14.69 -6.20
CA LEU A 161 -6.66 15.57 -6.07
C LEU A 161 -6.46 16.66 -5.00
N ASN A 162 -5.66 16.39 -3.95
CA ASN A 162 -5.39 17.31 -2.85
C ASN A 162 -3.89 17.70 -2.77
N PRO A 163 -3.40 18.53 -3.70
CA PRO A 163 -1.99 18.88 -3.72
C PRO A 163 -1.56 19.71 -2.51
N ASP A 164 -2.45 20.52 -1.94
CA ASP A 164 -2.13 21.33 -0.75
C ASP A 164 -1.97 20.48 0.51
N GLY A 165 -2.82 19.47 0.67
CA GLY A 165 -2.68 18.47 1.72
C GLY A 165 -1.42 17.62 1.55
N ALA A 166 -1.09 17.24 0.30
CA ALA A 166 0.11 16.48 -0.01
C ALA A 166 1.40 17.23 0.36
N GLU A 167 1.46 18.55 0.12
CA GLU A 167 2.61 19.38 0.50
C GLU A 167 2.86 19.39 2.03
N ARG A 168 1.84 19.09 2.82
CA ARG A 168 1.90 19.06 4.29
C ARG A 168 1.83 17.66 4.87
N PHE A 169 1.66 16.65 4.01
CA PHE A 169 1.36 15.28 4.41
C PHE A 169 0.21 15.23 5.42
N GLN A 170 -0.92 15.78 5.02
CA GLN A 170 -2.12 15.86 5.86
C GLN A 170 -3.38 15.45 5.07
N ARG A 171 -4.35 14.88 5.77
CA ARG A 171 -5.62 14.44 5.21
C ARG A 171 -6.39 15.58 4.52
N ARG A 172 -6.52 16.71 5.19
CA ARG A 172 -7.38 17.83 4.79
C ARG A 172 -6.68 18.74 3.80
N ASN A 173 -7.46 19.51 3.01
CA ASN A 173 -6.94 20.53 2.12
C ASN A 173 -6.43 21.78 2.90
N ALA A 174 -6.02 22.83 2.19
CA ALA A 174 -5.51 24.06 2.81
C ALA A 174 -6.53 24.84 3.65
N GLN A 175 -7.84 24.61 3.43
CA GLN A 175 -8.91 25.19 4.24
C GLN A 175 -9.25 24.37 5.49
N GLY A 176 -8.57 23.23 5.73
CA GLY A 176 -8.90 22.31 6.80
C GLY A 176 -10.14 21.45 6.51
N ILE A 177 -10.61 21.43 5.25
CA ILE A 177 -11.79 20.65 4.83
C ILE A 177 -11.34 19.26 4.35
N ASP A 178 -12.03 18.23 4.80
CA ASP A 178 -11.93 16.89 4.24
C ASP A 178 -12.70 16.84 2.92
N ILE A 179 -11.98 16.75 1.79
CA ILE A 179 -12.58 16.73 0.46
C ILE A 179 -13.57 15.57 0.31
N ASN A 180 -13.28 14.41 0.96
CA ASN A 180 -14.18 13.25 0.97
C ASN A 180 -15.39 13.42 1.92
N ARG A 181 -15.64 14.63 2.39
CA ARG A 181 -16.85 15.05 3.13
C ARG A 181 -17.51 16.28 2.49
N ASP A 182 -17.14 16.59 1.24
CA ASP A 182 -17.61 17.79 0.52
C ASP A 182 -18.38 17.47 -0.77
N ALA A 183 -18.75 16.22 -1.00
CA ALA A 183 -19.43 15.81 -2.24
C ALA A 183 -20.81 16.45 -2.42
N LEU A 184 -21.52 16.79 -1.32
CA LEU A 184 -22.83 17.44 -1.40
C LEU A 184 -22.74 18.94 -1.60
N ALA A 185 -21.88 19.61 -0.82
CA ALA A 185 -21.81 21.06 -0.77
C ALA A 185 -20.86 21.66 -1.82
N LEU A 186 -19.84 20.89 -2.26
CA LEU A 186 -18.85 21.28 -3.26
C LEU A 186 -18.19 22.64 -2.94
N GLN A 187 -17.85 22.84 -1.67
CA GLN A 187 -17.28 24.08 -1.17
C GLN A 187 -15.83 24.27 -1.60
N THR A 188 -15.10 23.15 -1.73
CA THR A 188 -13.68 23.17 -2.13
C THR A 188 -13.52 23.21 -3.64
N PRO A 189 -12.48 23.87 -4.18
CA PRO A 189 -12.20 23.85 -5.60
C PRO A 189 -11.88 22.45 -6.12
N GLU A 190 -11.23 21.61 -5.30
CA GLU A 190 -10.90 20.22 -5.61
C GLU A 190 -12.16 19.38 -5.81
N ALA A 191 -13.15 19.53 -4.91
CA ALA A 191 -14.44 18.84 -5.01
C ALA A 191 -15.19 19.26 -6.29
N ARG A 192 -15.22 20.56 -6.60
CA ARG A 192 -15.83 21.08 -7.82
C ARG A 192 -15.14 20.55 -9.08
N ALA A 193 -13.81 20.48 -9.09
CA ALA A 193 -13.05 19.97 -10.21
C ALA A 193 -13.36 18.48 -10.48
N LEU A 194 -13.34 17.63 -9.44
CA LEU A 194 -13.66 16.21 -9.58
C LEU A 194 -15.12 15.99 -10.03
N LYS A 195 -16.07 16.72 -9.43
CA LYS A 195 -17.48 16.64 -9.82
C LYS A 195 -17.69 17.11 -11.26
N GLY A 196 -17.10 18.23 -11.65
CA GLY A 196 -17.17 18.77 -13.02
C GLY A 196 -16.59 17.80 -14.05
N LEU A 197 -15.45 17.16 -13.73
CA LEU A 197 -14.85 16.14 -14.58
C LEU A 197 -15.80 14.93 -14.73
N ARG A 198 -16.35 14.42 -13.63
CA ARG A 198 -17.34 13.32 -13.66
C ARG A 198 -18.54 13.65 -14.52
N ASP A 199 -19.10 14.86 -14.38
CA ASP A 199 -20.30 15.27 -15.12
C ASP A 199 -20.04 15.39 -16.62
N ARG A 200 -18.86 15.87 -17.00
CA ARG A 200 -18.41 15.97 -18.39
C ARG A 200 -18.20 14.59 -19.02
N LEU A 201 -17.52 13.68 -18.30
CA LEU A 201 -17.14 12.37 -18.80
C LEU A 201 -18.23 11.32 -18.70
N LYS A 202 -19.10 11.42 -17.70
CA LYS A 202 -20.11 10.41 -17.35
C LYS A 202 -19.53 8.99 -17.34
N PRO A 203 -18.47 8.74 -16.55
CA PRO A 203 -17.76 7.47 -16.59
C PRO A 203 -18.70 6.33 -16.18
N PHE A 204 -18.55 5.18 -16.87
CA PHE A 204 -19.39 4.03 -16.60
C PHE A 204 -19.00 3.30 -15.31
N ILE A 205 -17.76 3.55 -14.83
CA ILE A 205 -17.25 3.10 -13.52
C ILE A 205 -16.12 4.03 -13.05
N GLY A 206 -15.94 4.15 -11.74
CA GLY A 206 -14.87 4.91 -11.11
C GLY A 206 -14.08 4.11 -10.09
N PHE A 207 -12.79 4.44 -9.93
CA PHE A 207 -11.90 3.90 -8.90
C PHE A 207 -11.52 5.01 -7.94
N ASN A 208 -11.93 4.85 -6.67
CA ASN A 208 -11.62 5.73 -5.56
C ASN A 208 -10.45 5.14 -4.77
N LEU A 209 -9.29 5.79 -4.85
CA LEU A 209 -8.04 5.21 -4.37
C LEU A 209 -7.57 5.92 -3.11
N HIS A 210 -7.48 5.17 -2.01
CA HIS A 210 -7.19 5.66 -0.68
C HIS A 210 -6.15 4.83 0.07
N ASN A 211 -5.69 5.34 1.21
CA ASN A 211 -5.03 4.56 2.23
C ASN A 211 -5.87 4.54 3.50
N GLN A 212 -6.04 3.35 4.08
CA GLN A 212 -6.67 3.17 5.39
C GLN A 212 -5.64 3.13 6.52
N SER A 213 -6.12 3.17 7.75
CA SER A 213 -5.27 2.93 8.91
C SER A 213 -4.57 1.58 8.81
N TRP A 214 -3.27 1.56 9.07
CA TRP A 214 -2.46 0.33 9.15
C TRP A 214 -2.96 -0.66 10.22
N ARG A 215 -3.79 -0.21 11.15
CA ARG A 215 -4.35 -1.01 12.25
C ARG A 215 -5.51 -1.92 11.84
N HIS A 216 -5.99 -1.81 10.60
CA HIS A 216 -7.05 -2.69 10.11
C HIS A 216 -6.52 -4.10 9.89
N ALA A 217 -7.18 -5.07 10.53
CA ALA A 217 -7.00 -6.49 10.27
C ALA A 217 -8.11 -7.04 9.36
N VAL A 218 -7.84 -8.11 8.65
CA VAL A 218 -8.84 -8.89 7.91
C VAL A 218 -9.68 -9.69 8.92
N GLY A 219 -10.85 -9.17 9.26
CA GLY A 219 -11.66 -9.78 10.31
C GLY A 219 -10.86 -10.00 11.59
N ARG A 220 -11.07 -11.15 12.23
CA ARG A 220 -10.35 -11.55 13.45
C ARG A 220 -9.14 -12.45 13.17
N THR A 221 -8.56 -12.38 11.96
CA THR A 221 -7.44 -13.26 11.59
C THR A 221 -6.10 -12.82 12.17
N GLY A 222 -6.00 -11.59 12.67
CA GLY A 222 -4.73 -10.97 13.09
C GLY A 222 -3.80 -10.63 11.92
N ARG A 223 -4.24 -10.79 10.66
CA ARG A 223 -3.48 -10.42 9.46
C ARG A 223 -3.81 -9.00 9.04
N PRO A 224 -2.85 -8.21 8.55
CA PRO A 224 -3.12 -6.87 8.06
C PRO A 224 -4.05 -6.92 6.85
N ALA A 225 -5.01 -6.00 6.80
CA ALA A 225 -5.80 -5.73 5.61
C ALA A 225 -4.98 -4.85 4.66
N SER A 226 -4.08 -5.49 3.89
CA SER A 226 -3.17 -4.76 2.98
C SER A 226 -3.91 -4.06 1.86
N ILE A 227 -4.97 -4.69 1.36
CA ILE A 227 -5.94 -4.10 0.43
C ILE A 227 -7.34 -4.35 0.99
N SER A 228 -8.13 -3.29 1.10
CA SER A 228 -9.55 -3.43 1.40
C SER A 228 -10.38 -2.89 0.26
N LEU A 229 -11.46 -3.58 -0.04
CA LEU A 229 -12.30 -3.33 -1.19
C LEU A 229 -13.72 -2.96 -0.76
N LEU A 230 -14.33 -2.02 -1.51
CA LEU A 230 -15.73 -1.68 -1.33
C LEU A 230 -16.38 -1.31 -2.65
N ALA A 231 -17.56 -1.90 -2.92
CA ALA A 231 -18.50 -1.38 -3.88
C ALA A 231 -19.40 -0.36 -3.16
N ALA A 232 -19.10 0.94 -3.33
CA ALA A 232 -19.72 2.01 -2.57
C ALA A 232 -21.24 2.01 -2.67
N ALA A 233 -21.92 2.20 -1.53
CA ALA A 233 -23.37 2.34 -1.47
C ALA A 233 -23.81 3.66 -2.11
N PHE A 234 -25.07 3.79 -2.46
CA PHE A 234 -25.69 5.02 -2.96
C PHE A 234 -26.90 5.46 -2.12
N ASP A 235 -27.27 4.66 -1.15
CA ASP A 235 -28.34 4.92 -0.20
C ASP A 235 -28.08 4.25 1.16
N GLU A 236 -28.80 4.68 2.19
CA GLU A 236 -28.72 4.15 3.56
C GLU A 236 -29.09 2.67 3.67
N LYS A 237 -29.92 2.17 2.75
CA LYS A 237 -30.33 0.76 2.71
C LYS A 237 -29.26 -0.14 2.09
N ARG A 238 -28.20 0.47 1.56
CA ARG A 238 -27.13 -0.24 0.83
C ARG A 238 -27.68 -1.10 -0.30
N SER A 239 -28.68 -0.54 -1.00
CA SER A 239 -29.38 -1.22 -2.08
C SER A 239 -28.43 -1.57 -3.22
N ASP A 240 -28.74 -2.63 -3.94
CA ASP A 240 -28.03 -2.99 -5.16
C ASP A 240 -28.77 -2.44 -6.39
N ASN A 241 -28.00 -1.95 -7.34
CA ASN A 241 -28.42 -1.62 -8.70
C ASN A 241 -27.40 -2.22 -9.68
N PRO A 242 -27.68 -2.25 -10.99
CA PRO A 242 -26.74 -2.84 -11.96
C PRO A 242 -25.31 -2.29 -11.87
N GLY A 243 -25.15 -1.00 -11.55
CA GLY A 243 -23.84 -0.38 -11.39
C GLY A 243 -23.11 -0.88 -10.15
N ARG A 244 -23.75 -0.89 -8.97
CA ARG A 244 -23.15 -1.41 -7.74
C ARG A 244 -22.82 -2.90 -7.86
N LEU A 245 -23.68 -3.68 -8.52
CA LEU A 245 -23.39 -5.09 -8.82
C LEU A 245 -22.15 -5.24 -9.72
N LEU A 246 -21.95 -4.38 -10.71
CA LEU A 246 -20.71 -4.35 -11.49
C LEU A 246 -19.50 -4.01 -10.62
N ALA A 247 -19.61 -3.01 -9.73
CA ALA A 247 -18.53 -2.67 -8.80
C ALA A 247 -18.17 -3.84 -7.87
N LYS A 248 -19.16 -4.58 -7.32
CA LYS A 248 -18.93 -5.81 -6.53
C LYS A 248 -18.17 -6.87 -7.34
N LYS A 249 -18.54 -7.08 -8.60
CA LYS A 249 -17.86 -8.01 -9.50
C LYS A 249 -16.43 -7.60 -9.80
N VAL A 250 -16.17 -6.30 -10.00
CA VAL A 250 -14.80 -5.78 -10.16
C VAL A 250 -13.99 -5.97 -8.88
N CYS A 251 -14.58 -5.72 -7.70
CA CYS A 251 -13.93 -6.03 -6.42
C CYS A 251 -13.59 -7.53 -6.30
N ALA A 252 -14.45 -8.44 -6.75
CA ALA A 252 -14.19 -9.87 -6.77
C ALA A 252 -12.97 -10.23 -7.65
N VAL A 253 -12.86 -9.63 -8.84
CA VAL A 253 -11.71 -9.78 -9.73
C VAL A 253 -10.41 -9.28 -9.08
N ILE A 254 -10.46 -8.10 -8.46
CA ILE A 254 -9.30 -7.53 -7.73
C ILE A 254 -8.90 -8.45 -6.58
N ARG A 255 -9.87 -8.89 -5.77
CA ARG A 255 -9.62 -9.82 -4.66
C ARG A 255 -8.88 -11.07 -5.13
N ASP A 256 -9.33 -11.71 -6.19
CA ASP A 256 -8.71 -12.93 -6.68
C ASP A 256 -7.26 -12.71 -7.18
N ALA A 257 -6.99 -11.56 -7.79
CA ALA A 257 -5.64 -11.20 -8.22
C ALA A 257 -4.71 -10.93 -7.02
N VAL A 258 -5.17 -10.13 -6.05
CA VAL A 258 -4.39 -9.74 -4.87
C VAL A 258 -4.11 -10.94 -3.95
N GLU A 259 -5.09 -11.83 -3.75
CA GLU A 259 -4.92 -13.05 -2.95
C GLU A 259 -3.79 -13.96 -3.44
N THR A 260 -3.42 -13.91 -4.74
CA THR A 260 -2.27 -14.67 -5.24
C THR A 260 -0.93 -14.14 -4.78
N LEU A 261 -0.86 -12.87 -4.37
CA LEU A 261 0.35 -12.14 -3.94
C LEU A 261 0.38 -11.93 -2.42
N ALA A 262 -0.76 -11.71 -1.83
CA ALA A 262 -0.96 -11.42 -0.41
C ALA A 262 -2.09 -12.27 0.18
N PRO A 263 -1.91 -13.58 0.34
CA PRO A 263 -2.95 -14.51 0.79
C PRO A 263 -3.50 -14.14 2.17
N GLY A 264 -4.83 -13.97 2.26
CA GLY A 264 -5.53 -13.64 3.50
C GLY A 264 -5.30 -12.19 3.97
N GLN A 265 -4.88 -11.30 3.07
CA GLN A 265 -4.65 -9.88 3.36
C GLN A 265 -5.61 -8.96 2.59
N VAL A 266 -6.69 -9.52 2.03
CA VAL A 266 -7.76 -8.74 1.42
C VAL A 266 -8.93 -8.64 2.38
N GLY A 267 -9.31 -7.41 2.76
CA GLY A 267 -10.44 -7.09 3.60
C GLY A 267 -11.59 -6.44 2.84
N ARG A 268 -12.77 -6.40 3.44
CA ARG A 268 -13.91 -5.60 2.97
C ARG A 268 -14.02 -4.36 3.87
N TYR A 269 -14.03 -3.19 3.22
CA TYR A 269 -14.21 -1.93 3.93
C TYR A 269 -15.68 -1.76 4.35
N ASP A 270 -15.94 -0.94 5.36
CA ASP A 270 -17.27 -0.62 5.85
C ASP A 270 -18.14 -0.02 4.73
N ASP A 271 -19.31 -0.62 4.46
CA ASP A 271 -20.23 -0.22 3.42
C ASP A 271 -21.36 0.70 3.91
N SER A 272 -21.25 1.25 5.12
CA SER A 272 -22.16 2.26 5.64
C SER A 272 -22.19 3.48 4.72
N PHE A 273 -23.39 3.89 4.31
CA PHE A 273 -23.55 5.04 3.43
C PHE A 273 -23.15 6.34 4.12
N GLU A 274 -22.18 7.04 3.55
CA GLU A 274 -21.76 8.37 4.00
C GLU A 274 -22.24 9.42 2.96
N ALA A 275 -23.30 10.11 3.27
CA ALA A 275 -23.93 11.07 2.36
C ALA A 275 -22.98 12.14 1.80
N ARG A 276 -21.90 12.47 2.50
CA ARG A 276 -20.92 13.50 2.10
C ARG A 276 -19.71 12.94 1.35
N ALA A 277 -19.54 11.59 1.31
CA ALA A 277 -18.38 10.97 0.67
C ALA A 277 -18.51 10.94 -0.86
N PHE A 278 -17.37 11.10 -1.55
CA PHE A 278 -17.35 11.07 -3.02
C PHE A 278 -17.64 9.68 -3.58
N GLY A 279 -17.13 8.60 -2.99
CA GLY A 279 -17.40 7.24 -3.47
C GLY A 279 -18.90 6.94 -3.57
N ASP A 280 -19.61 7.23 -2.50
CA ASP A 280 -21.08 7.05 -2.38
C ASP A 280 -21.83 7.96 -3.35
N ASN A 281 -21.47 9.22 -3.43
CA ASN A 281 -22.09 10.16 -4.34
C ASN A 281 -21.78 9.88 -5.81
N MET A 282 -20.58 9.39 -6.15
CA MET A 282 -20.29 8.94 -7.52
C MET A 282 -21.25 7.84 -7.94
N THR A 283 -21.47 6.84 -7.07
CA THR A 283 -22.44 5.78 -7.32
C THR A 283 -23.87 6.33 -7.43
N ARG A 284 -24.26 7.25 -6.54
CA ARG A 284 -25.56 7.93 -6.55
C ARG A 284 -25.78 8.76 -7.81
N TRP A 285 -24.74 9.41 -8.35
CA TRP A 285 -24.78 10.18 -9.58
C TRP A 285 -24.72 9.31 -10.85
N GLY A 286 -24.65 7.99 -10.71
CA GLY A 286 -24.67 7.04 -11.83
C GLY A 286 -23.27 6.62 -12.32
N THR A 287 -22.22 6.88 -11.55
CA THR A 287 -20.87 6.33 -11.76
C THR A 287 -20.57 5.35 -10.64
N PRO A 288 -20.78 4.02 -10.83
CA PRO A 288 -20.47 3.03 -9.82
C PRO A 288 -19.02 3.17 -9.35
N SER A 289 -18.80 3.15 -8.05
CA SER A 289 -17.47 3.39 -7.48
C SER A 289 -16.92 2.13 -6.83
N VAL A 290 -15.69 1.75 -7.23
CA VAL A 290 -14.85 0.77 -6.57
C VAL A 290 -13.88 1.52 -5.68
N LEU A 291 -13.96 1.33 -4.36
CA LEU A 291 -12.99 1.83 -3.41
C LEU A 291 -11.87 0.80 -3.24
N ILE A 292 -10.64 1.26 -3.29
CA ILE A 292 -9.46 0.50 -2.91
C ILE A 292 -8.78 1.27 -1.77
N GLU A 293 -8.76 0.68 -0.59
CA GLU A 293 -8.07 1.18 0.59
C GLU A 293 -6.78 0.40 0.81
N THR A 294 -5.67 1.10 0.81
CA THR A 294 -4.35 0.50 1.05
C THR A 294 -4.00 0.58 2.52
N GLY A 295 -3.74 -0.56 3.15
CA GLY A 295 -3.42 -0.66 4.58
C GLY A 295 -1.95 -0.91 4.86
N ALA A 296 -1.65 -1.90 5.72
CA ALA A 296 -0.29 -2.26 6.11
C ALA A 296 0.25 -3.48 5.37
N TRP A 297 1.56 -3.59 5.32
CA TRP A 297 2.27 -4.81 4.91
C TRP A 297 2.93 -5.47 6.12
N THR A 298 3.23 -6.76 6.00
CA THR A 298 3.79 -7.57 7.10
C THR A 298 5.23 -7.24 7.49
N SER A 299 5.88 -6.33 6.78
CA SER A 299 7.21 -5.83 7.14
C SER A 299 7.30 -4.34 6.81
N MET A 300 7.35 -3.50 7.83
CA MET A 300 7.59 -2.06 7.69
C MET A 300 9.09 -1.80 7.49
N PRO A 301 9.50 -0.71 6.81
CA PRO A 301 8.72 0.46 6.39
C PRO A 301 8.33 0.45 4.89
N LEU A 302 8.05 -0.66 4.26
CA LEU A 302 7.98 -0.74 2.80
C LEU A 302 6.58 -0.45 2.28
N ASP A 303 6.38 0.72 1.67
CA ASP A 303 5.21 1.01 0.84
C ASP A 303 5.28 0.30 -0.53
N GLU A 304 6.47 -0.12 -0.97
CA GLU A 304 6.70 -0.77 -2.26
C GLU A 304 5.82 -2.00 -2.52
N PRO A 305 5.69 -2.98 -1.61
CA PRO A 305 4.77 -4.10 -1.82
C PRO A 305 3.31 -3.66 -1.96
N LEU A 306 2.90 -2.60 -1.26
CA LEU A 306 1.55 -2.05 -1.32
C LEU A 306 1.30 -1.30 -2.63
N VAL A 307 2.28 -0.55 -3.14
CA VAL A 307 2.23 0.06 -4.48
C VAL A 307 2.05 -1.03 -5.53
N ARG A 308 2.82 -2.10 -5.45
CA ARG A 308 2.75 -3.25 -6.37
C ARG A 308 1.40 -3.95 -6.33
N LEU A 309 0.80 -4.14 -5.14
CA LEU A 309 -0.55 -4.70 -5.02
C LEU A 309 -1.60 -3.82 -5.71
N ASN A 310 -1.53 -2.50 -5.52
CA ASN A 310 -2.42 -1.55 -6.19
C ASN A 310 -2.25 -1.58 -7.71
N PHE A 311 -1.01 -1.64 -8.20
CA PHE A 311 -0.74 -1.76 -9.63
C PHE A 311 -1.39 -3.01 -10.22
N VAL A 312 -1.19 -4.18 -9.59
CA VAL A 312 -1.79 -5.45 -10.05
C VAL A 312 -3.31 -5.40 -9.97
N ALA A 313 -3.86 -4.85 -8.90
CA ALA A 313 -5.30 -4.67 -8.72
C ALA A 313 -5.91 -3.84 -9.87
N LEU A 314 -5.31 -2.68 -10.16
CA LEU A 314 -5.78 -1.78 -11.23
C LEU A 314 -5.63 -2.41 -12.62
N ALA A 315 -4.45 -2.98 -12.95
CA ALA A 315 -4.22 -3.61 -14.24
C ALA A 315 -5.21 -4.76 -14.51
N THR A 316 -5.43 -5.62 -13.51
CA THR A 316 -6.35 -6.77 -13.63
C THR A 316 -7.80 -6.31 -13.76
N ALA A 317 -8.21 -5.29 -12.98
CA ALA A 317 -9.56 -4.73 -13.06
C ALA A 317 -9.83 -4.10 -14.44
N LEU A 318 -8.88 -3.35 -14.97
CA LEU A 318 -9.00 -2.69 -16.27
C LEU A 318 -9.06 -3.70 -17.43
N ASP A 319 -8.23 -4.75 -17.39
CA ASP A 319 -8.34 -5.83 -18.38
C ASP A 319 -9.68 -6.55 -18.29
N ALA A 320 -10.16 -6.87 -17.08
CA ALA A 320 -11.46 -7.52 -16.90
C ALA A 320 -12.62 -6.65 -17.38
N LEU A 321 -12.53 -5.33 -17.21
CA LEU A 321 -13.50 -4.37 -17.78
C LEU A 321 -13.37 -4.34 -19.30
N ALA A 322 -12.18 -4.27 -19.87
CA ALA A 322 -11.95 -4.22 -21.31
C ALA A 322 -12.48 -5.49 -22.03
N THR A 323 -12.26 -6.65 -21.40
CA THR A 323 -12.68 -7.95 -21.97
C THR A 323 -14.14 -8.32 -21.69
N GLY A 324 -14.86 -7.58 -20.84
CA GLY A 324 -16.20 -7.94 -20.36
C GLY A 324 -16.20 -9.01 -19.25
N LYS A 325 -15.07 -9.63 -18.91
CA LYS A 325 -14.94 -10.65 -17.86
C LYS A 325 -15.39 -10.17 -16.46
N ALA A 326 -15.29 -8.86 -16.21
CA ALA A 326 -15.81 -8.31 -14.98
C ALA A 326 -17.31 -8.62 -14.78
N SER A 327 -18.09 -8.64 -15.87
CA SER A 327 -19.53 -8.95 -15.83
C SER A 327 -19.84 -10.43 -15.52
N GLU A 328 -18.87 -11.32 -15.71
CA GLU A 328 -18.97 -12.76 -15.48
C GLU A 328 -18.54 -13.17 -14.06
N ALA A 329 -17.87 -12.27 -13.33
CA ALA A 329 -17.36 -12.56 -12.01
C ALA A 329 -18.50 -12.88 -11.02
N ASP A 330 -18.23 -13.85 -10.14
CA ASP A 330 -19.17 -14.27 -9.10
C ASP A 330 -19.17 -13.27 -7.92
N ILE A 331 -20.31 -12.67 -7.65
CA ILE A 331 -20.52 -11.72 -6.55
C ILE A 331 -20.26 -12.38 -5.19
N ALA A 332 -20.54 -13.68 -5.03
CA ALA A 332 -20.29 -14.39 -3.79
C ALA A 332 -18.80 -14.29 -3.34
N ARG A 333 -17.90 -14.11 -4.30
CA ARG A 333 -16.48 -13.86 -3.99
C ARG A 333 -16.23 -12.50 -3.33
N TYR A 334 -16.98 -11.47 -3.70
CA TYR A 334 -16.96 -10.19 -2.98
C TYR A 334 -17.63 -10.30 -1.62
N ASP A 335 -18.82 -10.90 -1.56
CA ASP A 335 -19.59 -11.01 -0.33
C ASP A 335 -18.87 -11.87 0.74
N SER A 336 -18.00 -12.81 0.31
CA SER A 336 -17.18 -13.64 1.20
C SER A 336 -15.90 -12.95 1.72
N ILE A 337 -15.57 -11.74 1.27
CA ILE A 337 -14.42 -11.01 1.81
C ILE A 337 -14.73 -10.64 3.28
N PRO A 338 -13.87 -11.02 4.25
CA PRO A 338 -14.10 -10.66 5.64
C PRO A 338 -14.07 -9.14 5.84
N GLU A 339 -14.97 -8.64 6.67
CA GLU A 339 -14.98 -7.22 7.02
C GLU A 339 -13.73 -6.83 7.81
N ASN A 340 -13.28 -5.61 7.62
CA ASN A 340 -12.17 -5.06 8.37
C ASN A 340 -12.49 -5.01 9.86
N LEU A 341 -11.53 -5.39 10.69
CA LEU A 341 -11.55 -5.12 12.12
C LEU A 341 -10.68 -3.88 12.39
N SER A 342 -11.31 -2.76 12.73
CA SER A 342 -10.60 -1.56 13.16
C SER A 342 -9.80 -1.83 14.43
N SER A 343 -8.58 -1.33 14.50
CA SER A 343 -7.70 -1.54 15.67
C SER A 343 -7.42 -3.02 15.99
N GLY A 344 -7.49 -3.89 14.98
CA GLY A 344 -7.18 -5.33 15.13
C GLY A 344 -5.68 -5.64 15.18
N LEU A 345 -4.80 -4.63 14.99
CA LEU A 345 -3.35 -4.80 14.93
C LEU A 345 -2.64 -3.84 15.87
N VAL A 346 -1.53 -4.32 16.44
CA VAL A 346 -0.43 -3.48 16.94
C VAL A 346 0.74 -3.58 15.96
N TYR A 347 1.63 -2.59 15.96
CA TYR A 347 2.82 -2.65 15.10
C TYR A 347 3.80 -3.70 15.61
N LEU A 348 4.21 -3.58 16.86
CA LEU A 348 5.09 -4.53 17.54
C LEU A 348 4.38 -5.10 18.77
N LEU A 349 4.36 -6.41 18.87
CA LEU A 349 3.86 -7.15 20.03
C LEU A 349 5.06 -7.80 20.75
N LEU A 350 5.34 -7.34 21.98
CA LEU A 350 6.24 -8.05 22.88
C LEU A 350 5.39 -9.01 23.71
N LYS A 351 5.64 -10.32 23.57
CA LYS A 351 4.90 -11.35 24.30
C LYS A 351 5.61 -11.76 25.58
N ASP A 352 4.83 -11.97 26.63
CA ASP A 352 5.29 -12.55 27.90
C ASP A 352 6.54 -11.83 28.48
N VAL A 353 6.63 -10.51 28.34
CA VAL A 353 7.79 -9.73 28.79
C VAL A 353 7.62 -9.33 30.26
N GLY A 354 8.71 -9.39 31.03
CA GLY A 354 8.79 -8.84 32.38
C GLY A 354 8.71 -7.30 32.35
N LEU A 355 7.94 -6.73 33.24
CA LEU A 355 7.77 -5.30 33.44
C LEU A 355 7.95 -4.97 34.92
N PHE A 356 8.21 -3.69 35.25
CA PHE A 356 8.18 -3.19 36.60
C PHE A 356 6.96 -2.28 36.80
N GLY A 357 6.23 -2.50 37.87
CA GLY A 357 5.23 -1.54 38.34
C GLY A 357 5.89 -0.26 38.88
N VAL A 358 5.11 0.80 39.03
CA VAL A 358 5.58 2.06 39.63
C VAL A 358 6.09 1.87 41.06
N ASP A 359 5.65 0.81 41.75
CA ASP A 359 6.14 0.36 43.06
C ASP A 359 7.45 -0.46 42.99
N GLY A 360 7.98 -0.69 41.78
CA GLY A 360 9.18 -1.47 41.51
C GLY A 360 9.00 -2.98 41.54
N ARG A 361 7.77 -3.49 41.74
CA ARG A 361 7.52 -4.94 41.73
C ARG A 361 7.46 -5.47 40.30
N PRO A 362 8.12 -6.61 40.03
CA PRO A 362 8.08 -7.21 38.72
C PRO A 362 6.71 -7.92 38.48
N PHE A 363 6.24 -7.86 37.24
CA PHE A 363 5.12 -8.64 36.71
C PHE A 363 5.35 -8.99 35.24
N THR A 364 4.56 -9.88 34.67
CA THR A 364 4.66 -10.27 33.25
C THR A 364 3.38 -9.88 32.54
N ALA A 365 3.54 -9.29 31.34
CA ALA A 365 2.43 -8.94 30.45
C ALA A 365 2.90 -8.88 29.00
N ASP A 366 1.95 -8.78 28.06
CA ASP A 366 2.25 -8.40 26.70
C ASP A 366 2.31 -6.86 26.60
N VAL A 367 3.13 -6.35 25.66
CA VAL A 367 3.21 -4.93 25.34
C VAL A 367 2.93 -4.73 23.87
N GLY A 368 1.91 -3.94 23.57
CA GLY A 368 1.54 -3.51 22.22
C GLY A 368 2.07 -2.13 21.92
N ILE A 369 2.87 -2.00 20.84
CA ILE A 369 3.41 -0.73 20.38
C ILE A 369 2.73 -0.35 19.08
N ALA A 370 2.13 0.83 19.04
CA ALA A 370 1.63 1.47 17.83
C ALA A 370 2.75 2.25 17.12
N LEU A 371 2.68 2.34 15.79
CA LEU A 371 3.58 3.15 14.98
C LEU A 371 2.79 4.27 14.31
N THR A 372 3.29 5.50 14.44
CA THR A 372 2.75 6.67 13.74
C THR A 372 3.79 7.25 12.80
N ARG A 373 3.33 7.83 11.68
CA ARG A 373 4.16 8.60 10.75
C ARG A 373 4.06 10.07 11.09
N GLU A 374 5.19 10.72 11.32
CA GLU A 374 5.27 12.15 11.61
C GLU A 374 6.11 12.85 10.54
N VAL A 375 5.63 13.99 10.05
CA VAL A 375 6.42 14.83 9.14
C VAL A 375 7.37 15.68 9.94
N ARG A 376 8.66 15.50 9.72
CA ARG A 376 9.73 16.36 10.25
C ARG A 376 10.20 17.31 9.15
N ARG A 377 10.28 18.60 9.49
CA ARG A 377 10.73 19.65 8.58
C ARG A 377 12.08 20.18 9.00
N GLN A 378 13.05 20.13 8.09
CA GLN A 378 14.35 20.80 8.24
C GLN A 378 14.53 21.78 7.08
N GLY A 379 14.25 23.06 7.30
CA GLY A 379 14.20 24.06 6.25
C GLY A 379 13.11 23.75 5.22
N GLN A 380 13.51 23.51 3.98
CA GLN A 380 12.59 23.08 2.90
C GLN A 380 12.48 21.56 2.74
N GLN A 381 13.33 20.81 3.40
CA GLN A 381 13.30 19.35 3.33
C GLN A 381 12.25 18.80 4.30
N LEU A 382 11.40 17.92 3.77
CA LEU A 382 10.45 17.13 4.53
C LEU A 382 10.94 15.68 4.59
N THR A 383 10.89 15.10 5.77
CA THR A 383 11.16 13.68 5.99
C THR A 383 10.02 13.06 6.78
N LEU A 384 9.75 11.78 6.55
CA LEU A 384 8.85 11.00 7.38
C LEU A 384 9.68 10.30 8.46
N ALA A 385 9.28 10.50 9.71
CA ALA A 385 9.77 9.73 10.83
C ALA A 385 8.70 8.74 11.31
N HIS A 386 9.15 7.60 11.78
CA HIS A 386 8.28 6.65 12.45
C HIS A 386 8.45 6.83 13.97
N VAL A 387 7.34 6.94 14.69
CA VAL A 387 7.33 7.11 16.15
C VAL A 387 6.53 5.98 16.76
N GLY A 388 7.19 5.17 17.56
CA GLY A 388 6.55 4.12 18.35
C GLY A 388 5.98 4.68 19.65
N LYS A 389 4.76 4.26 20.01
CA LYS A 389 4.14 4.55 21.30
C LYS A 389 3.58 3.28 21.93
N VAL A 390 3.76 3.12 23.23
CA VAL A 390 3.12 2.05 24.00
C VAL A 390 1.62 2.33 24.02
N GLU A 391 0.82 1.45 23.43
CA GLU A 391 -0.62 1.64 23.27
C GLU A 391 -1.45 0.72 24.16
N GLU A 392 -0.99 -0.50 24.37
CA GLU A 392 -1.69 -1.51 25.14
C GLU A 392 -0.73 -2.30 26.03
N LEU A 393 -1.20 -2.67 27.22
CA LEU A 393 -0.50 -3.54 28.17
C LEU A 393 -1.48 -4.60 28.68
N GLY A 394 -1.04 -5.86 28.76
CA GLY A 394 -1.84 -6.91 29.38
C GLY A 394 -1.95 -8.18 28.55
N ASP A 395 -3.15 -8.73 28.35
CA ASP A 395 -3.41 -9.89 27.49
C ASP A 395 -3.76 -9.43 26.07
N LEU A 396 -2.80 -9.51 25.16
CA LEU A 396 -2.97 -9.04 23.77
C LEU A 396 -3.12 -10.20 22.78
N ARG A 397 -3.44 -11.42 23.24
CA ARG A 397 -3.59 -12.60 22.37
C ARG A 397 -4.69 -12.47 21.32
N ALA A 398 -5.64 -11.57 21.52
CA ALA A 398 -6.72 -11.28 20.57
C ALA A 398 -6.30 -10.34 19.43
N LEU A 399 -5.15 -9.67 19.54
CA LEU A 399 -4.63 -8.75 18.54
C LEU A 399 -3.64 -9.45 17.61
N GLY A 400 -3.66 -9.05 16.34
CA GLY A 400 -2.57 -9.33 15.41
C GLY A 400 -1.41 -8.35 15.61
N ALA A 401 -0.28 -8.63 14.97
CA ALA A 401 0.88 -7.75 14.98
C ALA A 401 1.57 -7.79 13.62
N ILE A 402 2.17 -6.64 13.23
CA ILE A 402 3.08 -6.58 12.08
C ILE A 402 4.38 -7.32 12.42
N GLU A 403 4.91 -7.07 13.62
CA GLU A 403 6.06 -7.75 14.19
C GLU A 403 5.74 -8.33 15.57
N THR A 404 6.34 -9.49 15.87
CA THR A 404 6.23 -10.12 17.19
C THR A 404 7.61 -10.45 17.73
N VAL A 405 7.85 -10.12 18.98
CA VAL A 405 9.07 -10.46 19.72
C VAL A 405 8.68 -11.25 20.95
N ASP A 406 9.29 -12.42 21.12
CA ASP A 406 9.20 -13.19 22.36
C ASP A 406 10.04 -12.51 23.45
N GLY A 407 9.35 -12.03 24.49
CA GLY A 407 9.95 -11.36 25.65
C GLY A 407 10.21 -12.26 26.84
N LYS A 408 9.92 -13.56 26.72
CA LYS A 408 10.04 -14.51 27.82
C LYS A 408 11.44 -14.51 28.44
N GLY A 409 11.51 -14.25 29.74
CA GLY A 409 12.77 -14.19 30.49
C GLY A 409 13.55 -12.86 30.29
N LEU A 410 12.97 -11.90 29.57
CA LEU A 410 13.49 -10.55 29.43
C LEU A 410 12.61 -9.57 30.20
N PHE A 411 13.19 -8.41 30.56
CA PHE A 411 12.45 -7.26 31.09
C PHE A 411 12.49 -6.13 30.08
N ALA A 412 11.34 -5.46 29.85
CA ALA A 412 11.30 -4.25 29.05
C ALA A 412 11.31 -3.01 29.95
N VAL A 413 12.19 -2.05 29.62
CA VAL A 413 12.25 -0.74 30.26
C VAL A 413 12.41 0.35 29.21
N PRO A 414 11.97 1.60 29.46
CA PRO A 414 12.15 2.71 28.54
C PRO A 414 13.62 2.96 28.20
N LEU A 415 13.91 3.25 26.93
CA LEU A 415 15.24 3.68 26.49
C LEU A 415 15.55 5.11 26.95
N ALA A 416 14.52 5.95 27.14
CA ALA A 416 14.67 7.35 27.49
C ALA A 416 15.50 7.56 28.76
N GLY A 417 16.49 8.47 28.70
CA GLY A 417 17.41 8.76 29.80
C GLY A 417 18.64 7.86 29.87
N HIS A 418 18.76 6.86 28.99
CA HIS A 418 19.90 5.94 28.95
C HIS A 418 20.74 6.11 27.68
N SER A 419 22.05 6.30 27.83
CA SER A 419 23.01 6.31 26.72
C SER A 419 23.76 4.98 26.69
N VAL A 420 23.16 3.99 26.06
CA VAL A 420 23.60 2.58 26.11
C VAL A 420 23.53 1.93 24.73
N LYS A 421 24.16 0.76 24.60
CA LYS A 421 24.09 -0.11 23.42
C LYS A 421 23.80 -1.56 23.83
N ALA A 422 23.37 -2.36 22.87
CA ALA A 422 23.21 -3.80 23.10
C ALA A 422 24.54 -4.43 23.53
N GLY A 423 24.48 -5.32 24.52
CA GLY A 423 25.63 -5.95 25.18
C GLY A 423 26.12 -5.22 26.45
N ASP A 424 25.73 -3.95 26.65
CA ASP A 424 26.09 -3.24 27.88
C ASP A 424 25.36 -3.84 29.09
N THR A 425 25.98 -3.63 30.27
CA THR A 425 25.37 -4.00 31.56
C THR A 425 24.76 -2.78 32.22
N LEU A 426 23.53 -2.93 32.68
CA LEU A 426 22.75 -1.89 33.35
C LEU A 426 22.38 -2.35 34.76
N ARG A 427 22.49 -1.43 35.74
CA ARG A 427 21.99 -1.67 37.10
C ARG A 427 20.77 -0.81 37.35
N LEU A 428 19.65 -1.43 37.70
CA LEU A 428 18.40 -0.74 38.06
C LEU A 428 18.28 -0.65 39.59
N GLU A 429 18.59 0.54 40.13
CA GLU A 429 18.50 0.75 41.58
C GLU A 429 17.06 1.00 42.05
N LYS A 430 16.23 1.60 41.21
CA LYS A 430 14.84 1.94 41.48
C LYS A 430 13.96 1.55 40.29
N PRO A 431 13.70 0.26 40.08
CA PRO A 431 13.02 -0.22 38.85
C PRO A 431 11.66 0.43 38.57
N GLY A 432 10.97 0.93 39.61
CA GLY A 432 9.70 1.63 39.43
C GLY A 432 9.80 2.96 38.66
N LYS A 433 10.99 3.55 38.54
CA LYS A 433 11.23 4.72 37.69
C LYS A 433 11.33 4.36 36.20
N ASP A 434 11.60 3.09 35.93
CA ASP A 434 11.76 2.51 34.59
C ASP A 434 10.52 1.69 34.21
N ALA A 435 9.36 1.98 34.82
CA ALA A 435 8.08 1.38 34.48
C ALA A 435 7.69 1.75 33.04
N VAL A 436 7.14 0.76 32.32
CA VAL A 436 6.56 0.99 30.98
C VAL A 436 5.12 1.45 31.18
N GLU A 437 4.78 2.62 30.63
CA GLU A 437 3.46 3.24 30.79
C GLU A 437 2.78 3.46 29.43
N LEU A 438 1.43 3.45 29.44
CA LEU A 438 0.64 3.75 28.23
C LEU A 438 0.90 5.16 27.74
N GLY A 439 1.01 5.32 26.42
CA GLY A 439 1.20 6.62 25.76
C GLY A 439 2.65 7.12 25.71
N GLN A 440 3.57 6.49 26.43
CA GLN A 440 5.00 6.84 26.35
C GLN A 440 5.64 6.33 25.06
N SER A 441 6.90 6.75 24.82
CA SER A 441 7.71 6.25 23.72
C SER A 441 7.80 4.73 23.73
N GLY A 442 7.61 4.11 22.56
CA GLY A 442 7.78 2.68 22.34
C GLY A 442 9.25 2.26 22.23
N GLU A 443 10.22 3.20 22.31
CA GLU A 443 11.63 2.86 22.35
C GLU A 443 11.98 2.22 23.68
N LEU A 444 12.28 0.92 23.63
CA LEU A 444 12.48 0.08 24.83
C LEU A 444 13.83 -0.66 24.76
N MET A 445 14.40 -0.93 25.91
CA MET A 445 15.48 -1.91 26.09
C MET A 445 14.89 -3.23 26.57
N LEU A 446 15.32 -4.35 25.98
CA LEU A 446 15.04 -5.68 26.44
C LEU A 446 16.24 -6.17 27.24
N LEU A 447 16.03 -6.43 28.52
CA LEU A 447 17.05 -6.69 29.52
C LEU A 447 17.01 -8.15 29.98
N LYS A 448 18.16 -8.82 29.98
CA LYS A 448 18.31 -10.16 30.55
C LYS A 448 18.88 -10.04 31.98
N PRO A 449 18.20 -10.62 32.98
CA PRO A 449 18.73 -10.64 34.34
C PRO A 449 20.11 -11.32 34.46
N LEU A 450 20.98 -10.74 35.28
CA LEU A 450 22.30 -11.27 35.65
C LEU A 450 22.43 -11.36 37.18
N GLU A 451 23.46 -12.02 37.62
CA GLU A 451 23.94 -11.93 39.01
C GLU A 451 25.01 -10.85 39.16
N PRO A 452 25.06 -10.04 40.24
CA PRO A 452 24.09 -10.04 41.35
C PRO A 452 22.74 -9.40 40.98
N ALA A 453 21.74 -9.58 41.82
CA ALA A 453 20.39 -9.03 41.65
C ALA A 453 20.42 -7.54 41.27
N SER A 454 19.39 -7.09 40.52
CA SER A 454 19.24 -5.76 39.93
C SER A 454 20.27 -5.41 38.85
N THR A 455 21.04 -6.38 38.37
CA THR A 455 21.98 -6.23 37.25
C THR A 455 21.41 -6.94 36.02
N TYR A 456 21.51 -6.28 34.89
CA TYR A 456 20.90 -6.75 33.64
C TYR A 456 21.86 -6.54 32.49
N ARG A 457 21.87 -7.44 31.50
CA ARG A 457 22.50 -7.24 30.21
C ARG A 457 21.45 -6.76 29.20
N ILE A 458 21.77 -5.75 28.42
CA ILE A 458 20.92 -5.27 27.34
C ILE A 458 21.04 -6.24 26.17
N GLU A 459 19.99 -7.05 25.94
CA GLU A 459 19.95 -8.01 24.82
C GLU A 459 19.56 -7.32 23.50
N ARG A 460 18.61 -6.38 23.55
CA ARG A 460 18.09 -5.68 22.37
C ARG A 460 17.63 -4.27 22.75
N ILE A 461 17.78 -3.35 21.82
CA ILE A 461 17.18 -2.01 21.87
C ILE A 461 16.19 -1.90 20.73
N LEU A 462 14.96 -1.58 21.04
CA LEU A 462 13.90 -1.31 20.07
C LEU A 462 13.90 0.18 19.74
N ARG A 463 14.03 0.52 18.47
CA ARG A 463 13.96 1.88 17.95
C ARG A 463 13.11 1.88 16.69
N PHE A 464 12.43 3.01 16.43
CA PHE A 464 11.52 3.16 15.29
C PHE A 464 11.99 4.21 14.29
N ASP A 465 13.05 4.96 14.61
CA ASP A 465 13.75 5.80 13.64
C ASP A 465 14.68 4.91 12.81
N GLY A 466 14.27 4.55 11.61
CA GLY A 466 15.05 3.80 10.63
C GLY A 466 15.55 4.69 9.51
#